data_5cb74121073c6784142cfe2bb34eefce
#
_entry.id   5cb74121073c6784142cfe2bb34eefce
#
_cell.length_a   1.000
_cell.length_b   1.000
_cell.length_c   1.000
_cell.angle_alpha   90.00
_cell.angle_beta   90.00
_cell.angle_gamma   90.00
#
_symmetry.space_group_name_H-M   'P 1'
#
loop_
_entity.id
_entity.type
_entity.pdbx_description
1 polymer ?
#
loop_
_entity_poly.entity_id
_entity_poly.type
_entity_poly.pdbx_seq_one_letter_code
_entity_poly.pdbx_strand_id
1 'polypeptide(L)'
;YRYVDDILILLNQEDLPTVKKAIVRDLKRLGLKTNDKNADGDISQGFEYLGYFLSSSGITVRNSSVLKVEQSLEELIIKMKKEPPEYTEWKLNLKITGFIYGGNKYGWMFFYSQISDTSLLFRLDDLIEKLLKRYGMDPSVRRKRFVRTYHEIRQALHSTSYVPNFDKYSIDDKRRVVSRVYKKDFSKADEHTVEDFFGKIISKEIRDIEKDIQAFS
;
A
#
# COMPACT_ATOMS: atom_id res chain seq x y z
N TYR A 1 -14.67 0.84 -18.13
CA TYR A 1 -14.17 0.23 -16.88
C TYR A 1 -14.87 0.90 -15.69
N ARG A 2 -15.21 0.14 -14.67
CA ARG A 2 -15.87 0.66 -13.47
C ARG A 2 -15.22 0.05 -12.22
N TYR A 3 -14.95 0.89 -11.25
CA TYR A 3 -14.52 0.47 -9.91
C TYR A 3 -15.36 1.25 -8.87
N VAL A 4 -16.29 0.54 -8.24
CA VAL A 4 -17.29 1.11 -7.32
C VAL A 4 -18.07 2.25 -8.00
N ASP A 5 -17.77 3.51 -7.68
CA ASP A 5 -18.34 4.76 -8.22
C ASP A 5 -17.45 5.44 -9.26
N ASP A 6 -16.19 5.02 -9.42
CA ASP A 6 -15.29 5.53 -10.45
C ASP A 6 -15.52 4.84 -11.79
N ILE A 7 -15.77 5.62 -12.85
CA ILE A 7 -16.03 5.13 -14.21
C ILE A 7 -15.00 5.72 -15.16
N LEU A 8 -14.26 4.86 -15.87
CA LEU A 8 -13.36 5.22 -16.96
C LEU A 8 -13.91 4.75 -18.29
N ILE A 9 -14.08 5.66 -19.25
CA ILE A 9 -14.57 5.37 -20.60
C ILE A 9 -13.52 5.79 -21.60
N LEU A 10 -13.06 4.86 -22.44
CA LEU A 10 -12.16 5.11 -23.55
C LEU A 10 -12.99 5.09 -24.84
N LEU A 11 -12.90 6.12 -25.63
CA LEU A 11 -13.68 6.30 -26.87
C LEU A 11 -12.95 7.20 -27.86
N ASN A 12 -13.42 7.24 -29.11
CA ASN A 12 -12.92 8.20 -30.10
C ASN A 12 -13.43 9.61 -29.78
N GLN A 13 -12.65 10.62 -30.11
CA GLN A 13 -12.97 12.02 -29.81
C GLN A 13 -14.30 12.46 -30.40
N GLU A 14 -14.66 11.97 -31.59
CA GLU A 14 -15.92 12.26 -32.29
C GLU A 14 -17.17 11.73 -31.54
N ASP A 15 -17.02 10.65 -30.77
CA ASP A 15 -18.11 10.02 -30.00
C ASP A 15 -18.35 10.72 -28.65
N LEU A 16 -17.41 11.53 -28.16
CA LEU A 16 -17.42 12.13 -26.83
C LEU A 16 -18.74 12.88 -26.52
N PRO A 17 -19.25 13.78 -27.38
CA PRO A 17 -20.50 14.53 -27.08
C PRO A 17 -21.71 13.62 -26.94
N THR A 18 -21.80 12.58 -27.77
CA THR A 18 -22.91 11.64 -27.81
C THR A 18 -22.92 10.75 -26.57
N VAL A 19 -21.76 10.17 -26.25
CA VAL A 19 -21.59 9.29 -25.08
C VAL A 19 -21.78 10.06 -23.78
N LYS A 20 -21.24 11.26 -23.67
CA LYS A 20 -21.41 12.14 -22.49
C LYS A 20 -22.90 12.45 -22.22
N LYS A 21 -23.67 12.80 -23.25
CA LYS A 21 -25.12 13.01 -23.14
C LYS A 21 -25.85 11.75 -22.69
N ALA A 22 -25.50 10.59 -23.25
CA ALA A 22 -26.09 9.31 -22.87
C ALA A 22 -25.85 8.97 -21.40
N ILE A 23 -24.61 9.12 -20.92
CA ILE A 23 -24.24 8.87 -19.52
C ILE A 23 -25.04 9.77 -18.58
N VAL A 24 -25.06 11.08 -18.84
CA VAL A 24 -25.81 12.05 -18.00
C VAL A 24 -27.30 11.69 -17.93
N ARG A 25 -27.90 11.34 -19.08
CA ARG A 25 -29.31 10.89 -19.16
C ARG A 25 -29.54 9.63 -18.32
N ASP A 26 -28.67 8.63 -18.44
CA ASP A 26 -28.84 7.35 -17.77
C ASP A 26 -28.60 7.43 -16.26
N LEU A 27 -27.61 8.23 -15.83
CA LEU A 27 -27.41 8.55 -14.41
C LEU A 27 -28.63 9.27 -13.83
N LYS A 28 -29.18 10.26 -14.55
CA LYS A 28 -30.39 10.96 -14.12
C LYS A 28 -31.58 10.02 -13.94
N ARG A 29 -31.77 9.05 -14.85
CA ARG A 29 -32.81 8.03 -14.73
C ARG A 29 -32.65 7.15 -13.50
N LEU A 30 -31.42 6.93 -13.05
CA LEU A 30 -31.08 6.16 -11.84
C LEU A 30 -31.08 7.03 -10.56
N GLY A 31 -31.41 8.32 -10.65
CA GLY A 31 -31.34 9.24 -9.51
C GLY A 31 -29.91 9.58 -9.06
N LEU A 32 -28.91 9.29 -9.89
CA LEU A 32 -27.51 9.52 -9.61
C LEU A 32 -27.02 10.84 -10.23
N LYS A 33 -26.01 11.42 -9.62
CA LYS A 33 -25.31 12.63 -10.12
C LYS A 33 -23.81 12.33 -10.20
N THR A 34 -23.17 12.93 -11.19
CA THR A 34 -21.71 12.98 -11.24
C THR A 34 -21.19 13.99 -10.22
N ASN A 35 -19.99 13.77 -9.70
CA ASN A 35 -19.28 14.76 -8.87
C ASN A 35 -18.52 15.77 -9.74
N ASP A 36 -17.91 16.79 -9.11
CA ASP A 36 -17.17 17.84 -9.80
C ASP A 36 -15.77 17.40 -10.28
N LYS A 37 -15.38 16.13 -9.98
CA LYS A 37 -14.08 15.57 -10.39
C LYS A 37 -14.08 14.93 -11.77
N ASN A 38 -15.19 15.04 -12.51
CA ASN A 38 -15.26 14.50 -13.88
C ASN A 38 -14.30 15.28 -14.80
N ALA A 39 -13.51 14.53 -15.54
CA ALA A 39 -12.61 15.08 -16.55
C ALA A 39 -12.73 14.28 -17.85
N ASP A 40 -12.60 14.99 -18.95
CA ASP A 40 -12.35 14.42 -20.27
C ASP A 40 -10.99 14.97 -20.76
N GLY A 41 -10.27 14.12 -21.51
CA GLY A 41 -8.95 14.50 -22.00
C GLY A 41 -8.43 13.53 -23.06
N ASP A 42 -7.31 13.91 -23.65
CA ASP A 42 -6.62 13.10 -24.64
C ASP A 42 -5.69 12.09 -23.94
N ILE A 43 -5.81 10.82 -24.30
CA ILE A 43 -4.96 9.73 -23.77
C ILE A 43 -3.47 10.01 -23.99
N SER A 44 -3.10 10.73 -25.05
CA SER A 44 -1.70 11.07 -25.32
C SER A 44 -1.04 11.91 -24.23
N GLN A 45 -1.84 12.70 -23.50
CA GLN A 45 -1.39 13.52 -22.38
C GLN A 45 -1.26 12.72 -21.06
N GLY A 46 -1.78 11.49 -21.04
CA GLY A 46 -1.92 10.70 -19.82
C GLY A 46 -3.07 11.18 -18.93
N PHE A 47 -3.46 10.34 -17.99
CA PHE A 47 -4.55 10.65 -17.05
C PHE A 47 -4.38 9.88 -15.75
N GLU A 48 -4.99 10.40 -14.70
CA GLU A 48 -5.03 9.74 -13.38
C GLU A 48 -6.29 8.88 -13.26
N TYR A 49 -6.11 7.63 -12.79
CA TYR A 49 -7.21 6.73 -12.45
C TYR A 49 -6.80 5.80 -11.31
N LEU A 50 -7.63 5.71 -10.25
CA LEU A 50 -7.38 4.88 -9.07
C LEU A 50 -5.97 5.05 -8.47
N GLY A 51 -5.46 6.29 -8.45
CA GLY A 51 -4.14 6.60 -7.90
C GLY A 51 -2.95 6.28 -8.78
N TYR A 52 -3.19 5.71 -9.95
CA TYR A 52 -2.20 5.56 -11.00
C TYR A 52 -2.21 6.76 -11.93
N PHE A 53 -1.08 6.99 -12.60
CA PHE A 53 -0.99 7.82 -13.77
C PHE A 53 -0.71 6.92 -14.97
N LEU A 54 -1.62 6.94 -15.94
CA LEU A 54 -1.57 6.13 -17.16
C LEU A 54 -1.18 7.04 -18.34
N SER A 55 -0.19 6.61 -19.12
CA SER A 55 0.27 7.33 -20.30
C SER A 55 0.72 6.35 -21.39
N SER A 56 1.05 6.86 -22.56
CA SER A 56 1.63 6.06 -23.65
C SER A 56 2.99 5.44 -23.28
N SER A 57 3.72 6.01 -22.32
CA SER A 57 4.99 5.48 -21.81
C SER A 57 4.83 4.39 -20.74
N GLY A 58 3.61 4.20 -20.22
CA GLY A 58 3.33 3.15 -19.24
C GLY A 58 2.48 3.61 -18.06
N ILE A 59 2.45 2.77 -17.03
CA ILE A 59 1.68 2.95 -15.82
C ILE A 59 2.63 3.30 -14.68
N THR A 60 2.40 4.45 -14.05
CA THR A 60 3.15 4.92 -12.87
C THR A 60 2.22 5.24 -11.71
N VAL A 61 2.76 5.59 -10.56
CA VAL A 61 1.98 6.06 -9.43
C VAL A 61 1.79 7.57 -9.55
N ARG A 62 0.59 8.07 -9.25
CA ARG A 62 0.27 9.50 -9.17
C ARG A 62 1.19 10.21 -8.19
N ASN A 63 1.68 11.41 -8.55
CA ASN A 63 2.64 12.16 -7.73
C ASN A 63 2.18 12.42 -6.29
N SER A 64 0.92 12.76 -6.07
CA SER A 64 0.38 12.97 -4.72
C SER A 64 0.44 11.72 -3.85
N SER A 65 0.26 10.52 -4.44
CA SER A 65 0.39 9.24 -3.74
C SER A 65 1.85 8.89 -3.44
N VAL A 66 2.76 9.29 -4.32
CA VAL A 66 4.22 9.15 -4.08
C VAL A 66 4.64 10.03 -2.91
N LEU A 67 4.30 11.32 -2.92
CA LEU A 67 4.62 12.24 -1.82
C LEU A 67 4.07 11.74 -0.48
N LYS A 68 2.86 11.19 -0.49
CA LYS A 68 2.24 10.66 0.72
C LYS A 68 3.00 9.46 1.31
N VAL A 69 3.44 8.51 0.48
CA VAL A 69 4.23 7.37 0.98
C VAL A 69 5.61 7.82 1.45
N GLU A 70 6.25 8.78 0.78
CA GLU A 70 7.53 9.36 1.21
C GLU A 70 7.42 10.01 2.59
N GLN A 71 6.41 10.85 2.82
CA GLN A 71 6.12 11.47 4.11
C GLN A 71 5.82 10.42 5.19
N SER A 72 5.00 9.45 4.87
CA SER A 72 4.62 8.39 5.81
C SER A 72 5.80 7.48 6.21
N LEU A 73 6.77 7.27 5.32
CA LEU A 73 8.02 6.58 5.63
C LEU A 73 8.90 7.41 6.57
N GLU A 74 9.01 8.72 6.33
CA GLU A 74 9.78 9.62 7.20
C GLU A 74 9.16 9.71 8.59
N GLU A 75 7.85 9.91 8.70
CA GLU A 75 7.12 9.92 9.97
C GLU A 75 7.30 8.63 10.75
N LEU A 76 7.24 7.47 10.07
CA LEU A 76 7.48 6.18 10.70
C LEU A 76 8.89 6.09 11.27
N ILE A 77 9.91 6.45 10.50
CA ILE A 77 11.32 6.39 10.92
C ILE A 77 11.56 7.31 12.12
N ILE A 78 11.03 8.54 12.09
CA ILE A 78 11.12 9.48 13.22
C ILE A 78 10.50 8.87 14.49
N LYS A 79 9.31 8.29 14.35
CA LYS A 79 8.59 7.67 15.46
C LYS A 79 9.33 6.48 16.06
N MET A 80 10.03 5.73 15.21
CA MET A 80 10.76 4.53 15.63
C MET A 80 12.15 4.83 16.23
N LYS A 81 12.61 6.09 16.24
CA LYS A 81 13.97 6.47 16.69
C LYS A 81 14.32 6.01 18.10
N LYS A 82 13.36 5.90 19.00
CA LYS A 82 13.55 5.46 20.39
C LYS A 82 13.14 4.01 20.64
N GLU A 83 12.78 3.30 19.60
CA GLU A 83 12.31 1.94 19.68
C GLU A 83 13.46 0.93 19.49
N PRO A 84 13.36 -0.30 20.03
CA PRO A 84 14.35 -1.34 19.78
C PRO A 84 14.52 -1.63 18.28
N PRO A 85 15.75 -1.97 17.83
CA PRO A 85 16.03 -2.25 16.42
C PRO A 85 15.09 -3.31 15.81
N GLU A 86 14.79 -4.38 16.54
CA GLU A 86 13.95 -5.48 16.06
C GLU A 86 12.49 -5.03 15.84
N TYR A 87 11.99 -4.12 16.68
CA TYR A 87 10.65 -3.57 16.51
C TYR A 87 10.61 -2.58 15.36
N THR A 88 11.63 -1.74 15.24
CA THR A 88 11.82 -0.81 14.11
C THR A 88 11.88 -1.56 12.79
N GLU A 89 12.71 -2.62 12.72
CA GLU A 89 12.82 -3.48 11.55
C GLU A 89 11.47 -4.09 11.16
N TRP A 90 10.75 -4.63 12.13
CA TRP A 90 9.44 -5.24 11.88
C TRP A 90 8.44 -4.23 11.31
N LYS A 91 8.31 -3.04 11.93
CA LYS A 91 7.40 -1.97 11.48
C LYS A 91 7.75 -1.46 10.08
N LEU A 92 9.03 -1.16 9.85
CA LEU A 92 9.50 -0.66 8.56
C LEU A 92 9.30 -1.70 7.46
N ASN A 93 9.58 -2.96 7.75
CA ASN A 93 9.41 -4.03 6.78
C ASN A 93 7.94 -4.28 6.44
N LEU A 94 7.01 -4.19 7.39
CA LEU A 94 5.58 -4.23 7.09
C LEU A 94 5.13 -3.07 6.19
N LYS A 95 5.66 -1.87 6.41
CA LYS A 95 5.37 -0.70 5.58
C LYS A 95 5.85 -0.89 4.14
N ILE A 96 7.03 -1.50 3.95
CA ILE A 96 7.62 -1.76 2.62
C ILE A 96 6.91 -2.91 1.91
N THR A 97 6.69 -4.03 2.60
CA THR A 97 6.18 -5.24 1.94
C THR A 97 4.66 -5.33 1.91
N GLY A 98 3.98 -4.68 2.84
CA GLY A 98 2.63 -5.09 3.19
C GLY A 98 2.61 -6.50 3.78
N PHE A 99 1.43 -7.09 3.86
CA PHE A 99 1.21 -8.44 4.37
C PHE A 99 -0.13 -9.02 3.90
N ILE A 100 -0.31 -10.33 4.12
CA ILE A 100 -1.58 -11.04 3.88
C ILE A 100 -2.18 -11.40 5.24
N TYR A 101 -3.48 -11.15 5.43
CA TYR A 101 -4.23 -11.52 6.62
C TYR A 101 -5.72 -11.68 6.32
N GLY A 102 -6.35 -12.76 6.82
CA GLY A 102 -7.76 -13.08 6.52
C GLY A 102 -8.04 -13.24 5.03
N GLY A 103 -7.09 -13.78 4.26
CA GLY A 103 -7.17 -13.89 2.80
C GLY A 103 -7.01 -12.58 2.03
N ASN A 104 -6.92 -11.44 2.73
CA ASN A 104 -6.78 -10.11 2.10
C ASN A 104 -5.32 -9.65 2.05
N LYS A 105 -5.03 -8.78 1.08
CA LYS A 105 -3.71 -8.21 0.82
C LYS A 105 -3.70 -6.75 1.27
N TYR A 106 -2.78 -6.40 2.17
CA TYR A 106 -2.66 -5.06 2.74
C TYR A 106 -1.30 -4.47 2.44
N GLY A 107 -1.24 -3.24 1.98
CA GLY A 107 0.01 -2.51 1.78
C GLY A 107 0.08 -1.74 0.47
N TRP A 108 0.89 -0.68 0.49
CA TRP A 108 1.09 0.21 -0.65
C TRP A 108 1.57 -0.54 -1.90
N MET A 109 2.51 -1.49 -1.75
CA MET A 109 3.03 -2.30 -2.87
C MET A 109 1.98 -3.24 -3.46
N PHE A 110 1.06 -3.77 -2.67
CA PHE A 110 -0.04 -4.57 -3.21
C PHE A 110 -0.97 -3.73 -4.07
N PHE A 111 -1.30 -2.52 -3.59
CA PHE A 111 -2.15 -1.60 -4.34
C PHE A 111 -1.47 -1.15 -5.64
N TYR A 112 -0.19 -0.75 -5.58
CA TYR A 112 0.56 -0.23 -6.73
C TYR A 112 1.40 -1.29 -7.47
N SER A 113 1.01 -2.55 -7.44
CA SER A 113 1.72 -3.66 -8.10
C SER A 113 1.61 -3.66 -9.63
N GLN A 114 0.76 -2.82 -10.23
CA GLN A 114 0.53 -2.76 -11.67
C GLN A 114 1.42 -1.73 -12.41
N ILE A 115 2.31 -1.05 -11.72
CA ILE A 115 3.26 -0.12 -12.37
C ILE A 115 4.16 -0.87 -13.36
N SER A 116 4.49 -0.21 -14.46
CA SER A 116 5.45 -0.71 -15.46
C SER A 116 6.83 -0.09 -15.30
N ASP A 117 6.90 1.15 -14.78
CA ASP A 117 8.17 1.81 -14.45
C ASP A 117 8.52 1.59 -12.99
N THR A 118 9.61 0.85 -12.74
CA THR A 118 10.11 0.52 -11.40
C THR A 118 11.12 1.54 -10.87
N SER A 119 11.47 2.59 -11.62
CA SER A 119 12.43 3.61 -11.19
C SER A 119 12.04 4.28 -9.87
N LEU A 120 10.73 4.49 -9.67
CA LEU A 120 10.17 4.97 -8.40
C LEU A 120 10.55 4.08 -7.21
N LEU A 121 10.55 2.76 -7.39
CA LEU A 121 10.83 1.83 -6.29
C LEU A 121 12.29 1.90 -5.85
N PHE A 122 13.22 2.08 -6.79
CA PHE A 122 14.63 2.34 -6.47
C PHE A 122 14.79 3.66 -5.71
N ARG A 123 14.06 4.71 -6.11
CA ARG A 123 14.07 6.01 -5.42
C ARG A 123 13.53 5.90 -4.00
N LEU A 124 12.47 5.13 -3.75
CA LEU A 124 11.94 4.87 -2.41
C LEU A 124 12.93 4.08 -1.55
N ASP A 125 13.59 3.07 -2.11
CA ASP A 125 14.63 2.30 -1.41
C ASP A 125 15.79 3.22 -0.98
N ASP A 126 16.22 4.13 -1.85
CA ASP A 126 17.29 5.10 -1.60
C ASP A 126 16.86 6.16 -0.57
N LEU A 127 15.60 6.61 -0.65
CA LEU A 127 15.02 7.52 0.35
C LEU A 127 15.09 6.93 1.75
N ILE A 128 14.66 5.67 1.93
CA ILE A 128 14.71 5.01 3.24
C ILE A 128 16.14 4.98 3.77
N GLU A 129 17.12 4.64 2.93
CA GLU A 129 18.53 4.61 3.35
C GLU A 129 19.00 5.98 3.83
N LYS A 130 18.65 7.05 3.08
CA LYS A 130 18.98 8.43 3.46
C LYS A 130 18.29 8.85 4.76
N LEU A 131 17.02 8.47 4.96
CA LEU A 131 16.28 8.76 6.18
C LEU A 131 16.87 8.05 7.40
N LEU A 132 17.17 6.74 7.28
CA LEU A 132 17.80 5.97 8.37
C LEU A 132 19.14 6.61 8.81
N LYS A 133 19.98 7.02 7.86
CA LYS A 133 21.23 7.74 8.14
C LYS A 133 20.97 9.11 8.77
N ARG A 134 20.05 9.90 8.20
CA ARG A 134 19.72 11.25 8.67
C ARG A 134 19.24 11.25 10.12
N TYR A 135 18.41 10.30 10.50
CA TYR A 135 17.85 10.22 11.84
C TYR A 135 18.69 9.40 12.82
N GLY A 136 19.89 8.94 12.40
CA GLY A 136 20.82 8.19 13.24
C GLY A 136 20.21 6.88 13.76
N MET A 137 19.51 6.17 12.90
CA MET A 137 18.95 4.87 13.26
C MET A 137 20.04 3.82 13.44
N ASP A 138 19.77 2.83 14.31
CA ASP A 138 20.71 1.76 14.59
C ASP A 138 21.10 1.02 13.30
N PRO A 139 22.41 0.86 12.99
CA PRO A 139 22.87 0.18 11.78
C PRO A 139 22.46 -1.29 11.68
N SER A 140 22.06 -1.92 12.79
CA SER A 140 21.57 -3.31 12.80
C SER A 140 20.17 -3.47 12.22
N VAL A 141 19.40 -2.37 12.03
CA VAL A 141 18.08 -2.41 11.41
C VAL A 141 18.16 -2.88 9.95
N ARG A 142 17.74 -4.10 9.71
CA ARG A 142 17.73 -4.73 8.37
C ARG A 142 16.42 -4.41 7.66
N ARG A 143 16.49 -3.55 6.65
CA ARG A 143 15.33 -3.19 5.84
C ARG A 143 15.15 -4.12 4.63
N LYS A 144 13.90 -4.43 4.34
CA LYS A 144 13.49 -4.98 3.04
C LYS A 144 13.52 -3.87 1.97
N ARG A 145 13.25 -4.24 0.71
CA ARG A 145 13.31 -3.31 -0.42
C ARG A 145 12.02 -3.32 -1.20
N PHE A 146 11.55 -2.14 -1.64
CA PHE A 146 10.38 -2.00 -2.50
C PHE A 146 10.56 -2.73 -3.83
N VAL A 147 11.73 -2.60 -4.46
CA VAL A 147 12.03 -3.29 -5.72
C VAL A 147 11.86 -4.80 -5.58
N ARG A 148 12.44 -5.40 -4.52
CA ARG A 148 12.30 -6.83 -4.30
C ARG A 148 10.85 -7.21 -3.95
N THR A 149 10.17 -6.42 -3.13
CA THR A 149 8.76 -6.65 -2.80
C THR A 149 7.89 -6.70 -4.05
N TYR A 150 8.11 -5.79 -5.00
CA TYR A 150 7.41 -5.76 -6.28
C TYR A 150 7.56 -7.08 -7.06
N HIS A 151 8.78 -7.58 -7.18
CA HIS A 151 9.04 -8.85 -7.86
C HIS A 151 8.41 -10.05 -7.13
N GLU A 152 8.53 -10.10 -5.80
CA GLU A 152 7.94 -11.15 -4.98
C GLU A 152 6.40 -11.18 -5.10
N ILE A 153 5.75 -10.02 -5.10
CA ILE A 153 4.30 -9.92 -5.26
C ILE A 153 3.85 -10.40 -6.65
N ARG A 154 4.58 -10.07 -7.69
CA ARG A 154 4.20 -10.39 -9.07
C ARG A 154 4.53 -11.80 -9.50
N GLN A 155 5.61 -12.37 -9.00
CA GLN A 155 6.17 -13.61 -9.52
C GLN A 155 6.09 -14.79 -8.53
N ALA A 156 6.13 -14.52 -7.23
CA ALA A 156 6.32 -15.54 -6.22
C ALA A 156 5.40 -15.44 -5.00
N LEU A 157 4.29 -14.70 -5.07
CA LEU A 157 3.46 -14.37 -3.91
C LEU A 157 3.00 -15.60 -3.10
N HIS A 158 2.74 -16.73 -3.76
CA HIS A 158 2.27 -17.94 -3.09
C HIS A 158 3.36 -18.72 -2.36
N SER A 159 4.63 -18.55 -2.76
CA SER A 159 5.79 -19.29 -2.27
C SER A 159 6.78 -18.45 -1.47
N THR A 160 6.69 -17.11 -1.57
CA THR A 160 7.64 -16.22 -0.89
C THR A 160 7.44 -16.17 0.62
N SER A 161 8.55 -16.16 1.36
CA SER A 161 8.58 -15.75 2.78
C SER A 161 8.96 -14.27 2.95
N TYR A 162 9.27 -13.57 1.85
CA TYR A 162 9.69 -12.17 1.89
C TYR A 162 8.53 -11.23 2.25
N VAL A 163 7.33 -11.50 1.74
CA VAL A 163 6.10 -10.80 2.09
C VAL A 163 5.39 -11.62 3.17
N PRO A 164 5.15 -11.07 4.37
CA PRO A 164 4.51 -11.81 5.44
C PRO A 164 3.10 -12.28 5.05
N ASN A 165 2.83 -13.56 5.27
CA ASN A 165 1.48 -14.11 5.20
C ASN A 165 1.08 -14.58 6.61
N PHE A 166 0.36 -13.74 7.33
CA PHE A 166 -0.03 -13.99 8.71
C PHE A 166 -1.06 -15.13 8.86
N ASP A 167 -1.75 -15.49 7.77
CA ASP A 167 -2.66 -16.64 7.78
C ASP A 167 -1.91 -17.97 7.90
N LYS A 168 -0.61 -17.97 7.56
CA LYS A 168 0.27 -19.15 7.66
C LYS A 168 1.09 -19.19 8.95
N TYR A 169 0.93 -18.19 9.84
CA TYR A 169 1.71 -18.14 11.08
C TYR A 169 1.23 -19.19 12.08
N SER A 170 2.17 -19.96 12.61
CA SER A 170 1.93 -20.80 13.78
C SER A 170 1.65 -19.95 15.01
N ILE A 171 1.13 -20.58 16.06
CA ILE A 171 0.92 -19.89 17.35
C ILE A 171 2.24 -19.35 17.92
N ASP A 172 3.36 -20.03 17.69
CA ASP A 172 4.67 -19.59 18.15
C ASP A 172 5.20 -18.40 17.35
N ASP A 173 4.88 -18.32 16.05
CA ASP A 173 5.19 -17.15 15.22
C ASP A 173 4.41 -15.93 15.73
N LYS A 174 3.11 -16.09 15.98
CA LYS A 174 2.25 -15.04 16.55
C LYS A 174 2.73 -14.61 17.93
N ARG A 175 3.09 -15.56 18.81
CA ARG A 175 3.65 -15.30 20.14
C ARG A 175 4.92 -14.44 20.07
N ARG A 176 5.81 -14.74 19.12
CA ARG A 176 7.02 -13.93 18.89
C ARG A 176 6.68 -12.49 18.48
N VAL A 177 5.70 -12.29 17.59
CA VAL A 177 5.24 -10.96 17.19
C VAL A 177 4.64 -10.21 18.37
N VAL A 178 3.74 -10.85 19.11
CA VAL A 178 3.07 -10.26 20.29
C VAL A 178 4.10 -9.84 21.34
N SER A 179 5.06 -10.71 21.68
CA SER A 179 6.12 -10.41 22.64
C SER A 179 6.96 -9.21 22.21
N ARG A 180 7.31 -9.14 20.94
CA ARG A 180 8.07 -8.02 20.35
C ARG A 180 7.31 -6.70 20.43
N VAL A 181 6.04 -6.69 20.04
CA VAL A 181 5.22 -5.48 19.98
C VAL A 181 4.89 -4.95 21.37
N TYR A 182 4.52 -5.81 22.29
CA TYR A 182 4.18 -5.41 23.66
C TYR A 182 5.42 -5.32 24.59
N LYS A 183 6.60 -5.74 24.10
CA LYS A 183 7.85 -5.77 24.90
C LYS A 183 7.70 -6.53 26.21
N LYS A 184 6.95 -7.63 26.17
CA LYS A 184 6.66 -8.53 27.30
C LYS A 184 6.82 -9.97 26.88
N ASP A 185 7.17 -10.82 27.84
CA ASP A 185 7.23 -12.26 27.61
C ASP A 185 5.82 -12.88 27.57
N PHE A 186 5.47 -13.45 26.42
CA PHE A 186 4.24 -14.21 26.21
C PHE A 186 4.50 -15.72 26.07
N SER A 187 5.69 -16.21 26.45
CA SER A 187 6.05 -17.63 26.29
C SER A 187 5.08 -18.57 27.00
N LYS A 188 4.51 -18.15 28.15
CA LYS A 188 3.56 -18.91 28.97
C LYS A 188 2.10 -18.51 28.73
N ALA A 189 1.80 -17.57 27.84
CA ALA A 189 0.42 -17.19 27.55
C ALA A 189 -0.30 -18.32 26.81
N ASP A 190 -1.57 -18.54 27.13
CA ASP A 190 -2.41 -19.47 26.38
C ASP A 190 -2.65 -19.00 24.93
N GLU A 191 -3.05 -19.93 24.07
CA GLU A 191 -3.23 -19.66 22.64
C GLU A 191 -4.29 -18.59 22.38
N HIS A 192 -5.39 -18.62 23.09
CA HIS A 192 -6.48 -17.65 22.94
C HIS A 192 -5.99 -16.23 23.24
N THR A 193 -5.25 -16.06 24.32
CA THR A 193 -4.63 -14.77 24.68
C THR A 193 -3.69 -14.29 23.58
N VAL A 194 -2.84 -15.15 23.04
CA VAL A 194 -1.92 -14.80 21.95
C VAL A 194 -2.67 -14.39 20.69
N GLU A 195 -3.71 -15.13 20.30
CA GLU A 195 -4.55 -14.82 19.13
C GLU A 195 -5.25 -13.46 19.29
N ASP A 196 -5.82 -13.16 20.44
CA ASP A 196 -6.50 -11.89 20.70
C ASP A 196 -5.55 -10.69 20.59
N PHE A 197 -4.37 -10.79 21.23
CA PHE A 197 -3.36 -9.74 21.14
C PHE A 197 -2.80 -9.59 19.72
N PHE A 198 -2.57 -10.70 19.03
CA PHE A 198 -2.11 -10.68 17.65
C PHE A 198 -3.13 -10.01 16.72
N GLY A 199 -4.42 -10.37 16.85
CA GLY A 199 -5.51 -9.74 16.09
C GLY A 199 -5.61 -8.24 16.32
N LYS A 200 -5.42 -7.75 17.56
CA LYS A 200 -5.37 -6.32 17.90
C LYS A 200 -4.19 -5.62 17.22
N ILE A 201 -3.00 -6.25 17.21
CA ILE A 201 -1.83 -5.72 16.51
C ILE A 201 -2.14 -5.57 15.02
N ILE A 202 -2.59 -6.65 14.36
CA ILE A 202 -2.81 -6.65 12.92
C ILE A 202 -3.92 -5.67 12.53
N SER A 203 -5.01 -5.58 13.29
CA SER A 203 -6.07 -4.60 13.05
C SER A 203 -5.57 -3.15 13.12
N LYS A 204 -4.59 -2.86 13.99
CA LYS A 204 -3.94 -1.55 14.04
C LYS A 204 -3.05 -1.32 12.81
N GLU A 205 -2.25 -2.31 12.41
CA GLU A 205 -1.39 -2.20 11.24
C GLU A 205 -2.20 -2.01 9.94
N ILE A 206 -3.34 -2.70 9.81
CA ILE A 206 -4.27 -2.50 8.69
C ILE A 206 -4.70 -1.02 8.62
N ARG A 207 -5.22 -0.47 9.72
CA ARG A 207 -5.65 0.95 9.74
C ARG A 207 -4.53 1.93 9.42
N ASP A 208 -3.30 1.66 9.89
CA ASP A 208 -2.16 2.54 9.62
C ASP A 208 -1.72 2.48 8.14
N ILE A 209 -1.77 1.30 7.53
CA ILE A 209 -1.44 1.09 6.11
C ILE A 209 -2.54 1.66 5.19
N GLU A 210 -3.81 1.47 5.54
CA GLU A 210 -4.92 1.99 4.73
C GLU A 210 -4.92 3.50 4.61
N LYS A 211 -4.46 4.23 5.63
CA LYS A 211 -4.32 5.70 5.57
C LYS A 211 -3.42 6.16 4.42
N ASP A 212 -2.43 5.38 4.03
CA ASP A 212 -1.54 5.73 2.91
C ASP A 212 -2.21 5.56 1.55
N ILE A 213 -3.23 4.71 1.49
CA ILE A 213 -3.93 4.32 0.26
C ILE A 213 -5.24 5.12 0.13
N GLN A 214 -5.96 5.40 1.23
CA GLN A 214 -7.30 6.03 1.26
C GLN A 214 -7.37 7.50 0.77
N ALA A 215 -6.35 8.06 0.19
CA ALA A 215 -6.39 9.41 -0.38
C ALA A 215 -7.14 9.50 -1.73
N PHE A 216 -8.04 8.57 -2.04
CA PHE A 216 -8.78 8.48 -3.31
C PHE A 216 -10.24 8.93 -3.24
N SER A 217 -10.73 9.30 -2.07
CA SER A 217 -12.08 9.86 -1.90
C SER A 217 -12.08 11.38 -1.90
#